data_76b57214118f81f3e3862b59cc89e2f9
#
_entry.id   76b57214118f81f3e3862b59cc89e2f9
#
_cell.length_a   1.000
_cell.length_b   1.000
_cell.length_c   1.000
_cell.angle_alpha   90.00
_cell.angle_beta   90.00
_cell.angle_gamma   90.00
#
_symmetry.space_group_name_H-M   'P 1'
#
loop_
_entity.id
_entity.type
_entity.pdbx_description
1 polymer ?
#
loop_
_entity_poly.entity_id
_entity_poly.type
_entity_poly.pdbx_seq_one_letter_code
_entity_poly.pdbx_strand_id
1 'polypeptide(L)'
;MHDSRVDQLARQLVRYSTQVKKGDRVWIDCFDVPNYVAVALIRAVVEAKGLPVVKLHDTLVSRELMIHASEEQYDILAKNNLDLMKEMDCYIAVRGSHNITENSDVPAKQMQMVMAKMRPFMNERVNNTRWCVLRWPTSSMAQQAGMSTPAFEDFFFKVCLLDYAALIPAMTALKKLMDKTKEVHITGPGTDLKFSLKGLKAIACGGKHNIPDGECFSAPVKDSVEGVISYNAPTIYQGIAFDNVKLEFSQGKIVKATANNTEAINKILDSDEGARYIGEFARSEERRVGKEGRSRWSPDH
;
A
#
# COMPACT_ATOMS: atom_id res chain seq x y z
N MET A 1 25.06 15.86 5.96
CA MET A 1 24.87 16.48 4.62
C MET A 1 23.38 16.39 4.31
N HIS A 2 22.75 17.48 3.84
CA HIS A 2 21.32 17.47 3.53
C HIS A 2 21.12 16.87 2.13
N ASP A 3 20.29 15.83 2.02
CA ASP A 3 19.96 15.21 0.72
C ASP A 3 18.82 15.99 0.06
N SER A 4 19.08 16.67 -1.04
CA SER A 4 18.10 17.48 -1.76
C SER A 4 16.93 16.66 -2.32
N ARG A 5 17.07 15.32 -2.46
CA ARG A 5 16.00 14.43 -2.90
C ARG A 5 14.85 14.38 -1.89
N VAL A 6 15.15 14.59 -0.60
CA VAL A 6 14.14 14.65 0.46
C VAL A 6 13.23 15.87 0.28
N ASP A 7 13.80 17.03 -0.05
CA ASP A 7 13.02 18.24 -0.33
C ASP A 7 12.17 18.09 -1.61
N GLN A 8 12.73 17.44 -2.64
CA GLN A 8 11.98 17.14 -3.87
C GLN A 8 10.79 16.25 -3.59
N LEU A 9 10.99 15.18 -2.81
CA LEU A 9 9.92 14.26 -2.41
C LEU A 9 8.86 15.00 -1.58
N ALA A 10 9.25 15.81 -0.61
CA ALA A 10 8.33 16.59 0.19
C ALA A 10 7.48 17.55 -0.67
N ARG A 11 8.08 18.25 -1.64
CA ARG A 11 7.33 19.09 -2.58
C ARG A 11 6.39 18.30 -3.46
N GLN A 12 6.79 17.11 -3.91
CA GLN A 12 5.93 16.21 -4.71
C GLN A 12 4.71 15.75 -3.92
N LEU A 13 4.89 15.33 -2.66
CA LEU A 13 3.80 14.91 -1.78
C LEU A 13 2.81 16.05 -1.52
N VAL A 14 3.32 17.25 -1.30
CA VAL A 14 2.52 18.44 -0.98
C VAL A 14 1.83 19.00 -2.22
N ARG A 15 2.56 19.19 -3.33
CA ARG A 15 2.04 19.92 -4.51
C ARG A 15 1.33 19.01 -5.50
N TYR A 16 1.81 17.78 -5.67
CA TYR A 16 1.25 16.84 -6.65
C TYR A 16 0.29 15.84 -6.00
N SER A 17 0.73 15.11 -4.98
CA SER A 17 -0.09 14.03 -4.39
C SER A 17 -1.29 14.58 -3.64
N THR A 18 -1.10 15.39 -2.62
CA THR A 18 -2.19 15.94 -1.79
C THR A 18 -2.71 17.29 -2.26
N GLN A 19 -2.02 17.94 -3.21
CA GLN A 19 -2.45 19.22 -3.80
C GLN A 19 -2.84 20.26 -2.74
N VAL A 20 -1.96 20.47 -1.76
CA VAL A 20 -2.17 21.42 -0.66
C VAL A 20 -2.42 22.83 -1.20
N LYS A 21 -3.49 23.44 -0.74
CA LYS A 21 -3.92 24.81 -1.07
C LYS A 21 -3.62 25.74 0.09
N LYS A 22 -3.66 27.06 -0.19
CA LYS A 22 -3.56 28.09 0.86
C LYS A 22 -4.65 27.88 1.93
N GLY A 23 -4.21 27.77 3.17
CA GLY A 23 -5.07 27.62 4.33
C GLY A 23 -5.44 26.17 4.66
N ASP A 24 -5.11 25.19 3.80
CA ASP A 24 -5.34 23.78 4.11
C ASP A 24 -4.60 23.37 5.38
N ARG A 25 -5.26 22.67 6.26
CA ARG A 25 -4.71 22.04 7.46
C ARG A 25 -4.18 20.67 7.07
N VAL A 26 -2.87 20.44 7.27
CA VAL A 26 -2.16 19.25 6.77
C VAL A 26 -1.60 18.47 7.94
N TRP A 27 -2.12 17.27 8.18
CA TRP A 27 -1.51 16.36 9.14
C TRP A 27 -0.32 15.65 8.51
N ILE A 28 0.86 15.89 9.07
CA ILE A 28 2.12 15.19 8.77
C ILE A 28 2.31 14.13 9.85
N ASP A 29 2.31 12.84 9.45
CA ASP A 29 2.33 11.70 10.36
C ASP A 29 3.57 10.85 10.07
N CYS A 30 4.59 10.90 10.93
CA CYS A 30 5.89 10.29 10.70
C CYS A 30 6.15 9.15 11.70
N PHE A 31 6.48 7.96 11.18
CA PHE A 31 6.74 6.76 11.96
C PHE A 31 8.18 6.29 11.70
N ASP A 32 9.01 6.21 12.72
CA ASP A 32 10.40 5.72 12.65
C ASP A 32 11.22 6.32 11.49
N VAL A 33 11.02 7.59 11.21
CA VAL A 33 11.78 8.30 10.17
C VAL A 33 12.67 9.39 10.76
N PRO A 34 13.79 9.71 10.12
CA PRO A 34 14.64 10.79 10.60
C PRO A 34 13.89 12.13 10.64
N ASN A 35 14.13 12.94 11.67
CA ASN A 35 13.44 14.22 11.88
C ASN A 35 13.54 15.19 10.69
N TYR A 36 14.63 15.11 9.89
CA TYR A 36 14.79 15.97 8.71
C TYR A 36 13.71 15.73 7.64
N VAL A 37 13.08 14.55 7.63
CA VAL A 37 11.95 14.22 6.73
C VAL A 37 10.71 15.05 7.13
N ALA A 38 10.37 15.05 8.42
CA ALA A 38 9.27 15.89 8.93
C ALA A 38 9.54 17.37 8.70
N VAL A 39 10.79 17.83 8.92
CA VAL A 39 11.21 19.22 8.67
C VAL A 39 11.03 19.60 7.19
N ALA A 40 11.42 18.73 6.25
CA ALA A 40 11.23 18.97 4.82
C ALA A 40 9.74 19.08 4.45
N LEU A 41 8.89 18.21 5.00
CA LEU A 41 7.43 18.25 4.79
C LEU A 41 6.83 19.55 5.37
N ILE A 42 7.21 19.95 6.58
CA ILE A 42 6.77 21.23 7.18
C ILE A 42 7.09 22.40 6.24
N ARG A 43 8.33 22.48 5.77
CA ARG A 43 8.76 23.55 4.85
C ARG A 43 7.93 23.54 3.57
N ALA A 44 7.73 22.38 2.96
CA ALA A 44 6.95 22.25 1.73
C ALA A 44 5.48 22.68 1.93
N VAL A 45 4.84 22.31 3.06
CA VAL A 45 3.47 22.74 3.41
C VAL A 45 3.39 24.25 3.62
N VAL A 46 4.37 24.86 4.33
CA VAL A 46 4.43 26.30 4.55
C VAL A 46 4.66 27.04 3.23
N GLU A 47 5.55 26.54 2.34
CA GLU A 47 5.73 27.08 0.99
C GLU A 47 4.42 27.07 0.17
N ALA A 48 3.57 26.04 0.36
CA ALA A 48 2.24 25.96 -0.25
C ALA A 48 1.18 26.83 0.46
N LYS A 49 1.56 27.55 1.53
CA LYS A 49 0.68 28.36 2.38
C LYS A 49 -0.36 27.53 3.14
N GLY A 50 -0.08 26.26 3.39
CA GLY A 50 -0.84 25.37 4.26
C GLY A 50 -0.40 25.52 5.73
N LEU A 51 -1.16 24.86 6.61
CA LEU A 51 -0.99 24.87 8.06
C LEU A 51 -0.58 23.45 8.51
N PRO A 52 0.72 23.18 8.76
CA PRO A 52 1.17 21.85 9.14
C PRO A 52 0.84 21.52 10.60
N VAL A 53 0.28 20.35 10.84
CA VAL A 53 0.12 19.70 12.14
C VAL A 53 0.96 18.42 12.12
N VAL A 54 1.88 18.24 13.06
CA VAL A 54 2.87 17.16 13.00
C VAL A 54 2.72 16.22 14.17
N LYS A 55 2.74 14.91 13.86
CA LYS A 55 2.93 13.85 14.86
C LYS A 55 4.14 13.00 14.47
N LEU A 56 4.97 12.70 15.46
CA LEU A 56 6.09 11.78 15.35
C LEU A 56 5.81 10.56 16.21
N HIS A 57 6.02 9.37 15.64
CA HIS A 57 5.78 8.10 16.29
C HIS A 57 7.06 7.27 16.31
N ASP A 58 7.22 6.54 17.39
CA ASP A 58 8.20 5.49 17.57
C ASP A 58 7.47 4.15 17.66
N THR A 59 7.90 3.17 16.86
CA THR A 59 7.23 1.86 16.81
C THR A 59 7.39 1.09 18.12
N LEU A 60 8.52 1.22 18.82
CA LEU A 60 8.72 0.56 20.12
C LEU A 60 7.75 1.12 21.17
N VAL A 61 7.59 2.45 21.21
CA VAL A 61 6.62 3.10 22.12
C VAL A 61 5.19 2.70 21.77
N SER A 62 4.85 2.68 20.49
CA SER A 62 3.52 2.29 20.01
C SER A 62 3.21 0.83 20.31
N ARG A 63 4.22 -0.05 20.17
CA ARG A 63 4.14 -1.47 20.52
C ARG A 63 3.86 -1.67 22.00
N GLU A 64 4.62 -1.00 22.86
CA GLU A 64 4.44 -1.09 24.32
C GLU A 64 3.05 -0.65 24.76
N LEU A 65 2.56 0.46 24.19
CA LEU A 65 1.18 0.89 24.41
C LEU A 65 0.16 -0.17 23.94
N MET A 66 0.39 -0.79 22.78
CA MET A 66 -0.53 -1.78 22.22
C MET A 66 -0.61 -3.05 23.10
N ILE A 67 0.52 -3.52 23.62
CA ILE A 67 0.56 -4.73 24.47
C ILE A 67 -0.20 -4.53 25.78
N HIS A 68 -0.05 -3.36 26.41
CA HIS A 68 -0.55 -3.08 27.75
C HIS A 68 -1.84 -2.26 27.78
N ALA A 69 -2.32 -1.77 26.65
CA ALA A 69 -3.46 -0.87 26.62
C ALA A 69 -4.79 -1.54 26.96
N SER A 70 -5.60 -0.83 27.71
CA SER A 70 -7.01 -1.15 27.90
C SER A 70 -7.87 -0.62 26.74
N GLU A 71 -9.09 -1.15 26.62
CA GLU A 71 -10.08 -0.61 25.67
C GLU A 71 -10.36 0.88 25.93
N GLU A 72 -10.52 1.28 27.20
CA GLU A 72 -10.76 2.67 27.60
C GLU A 72 -9.64 3.62 27.13
N GLN A 73 -8.38 3.20 27.28
CA GLN A 73 -7.23 4.00 26.79
C GLN A 73 -7.29 4.19 25.28
N TYR A 74 -7.61 3.13 24.53
CA TYR A 74 -7.73 3.24 23.07
C TYR A 74 -8.99 4.01 22.64
N ASP A 75 -10.06 4.02 23.40
CA ASP A 75 -11.22 4.89 23.14
C ASP A 75 -10.83 6.36 23.23
N ILE A 76 -10.01 6.74 24.22
CA ILE A 76 -9.48 8.11 24.33
C ILE A 76 -8.58 8.45 23.15
N LEU A 77 -7.63 7.57 22.79
CA LEU A 77 -6.71 7.79 21.68
C LEU A 77 -7.44 7.87 20.34
N ALA A 78 -8.35 6.95 20.09
CA ALA A 78 -9.14 6.89 18.87
C ALA A 78 -10.02 8.14 18.69
N LYS A 79 -10.68 8.57 19.78
CA LYS A 79 -11.48 9.79 19.77
C LYS A 79 -10.63 11.01 19.45
N ASN A 80 -9.50 11.21 20.11
CA ASN A 80 -8.62 12.36 19.88
C ASN A 80 -8.08 12.38 18.45
N ASN A 81 -7.70 11.21 17.92
CA ASN A 81 -7.20 11.12 16.54
C ASN A 81 -8.33 11.39 15.53
N LEU A 82 -9.54 10.88 15.77
CA LEU A 82 -10.69 11.13 14.91
C LEU A 82 -11.10 12.60 14.92
N ASP A 83 -11.17 13.22 16.11
CA ASP A 83 -11.53 14.63 16.24
C ASP A 83 -10.52 15.53 15.51
N LEU A 84 -9.22 15.25 15.67
CA LEU A 84 -8.18 15.96 14.92
C LEU A 84 -8.29 15.70 13.40
N MET A 85 -8.56 14.44 12.96
CA MET A 85 -8.65 14.11 11.54
C MET A 85 -9.78 14.86 10.84
N LYS A 86 -10.91 15.03 11.51
CA LYS A 86 -12.06 15.81 11.01
C LYS A 86 -11.73 17.29 10.75
N GLU A 87 -10.69 17.80 11.42
CA GLU A 87 -10.22 19.17 11.22
C GLU A 87 -9.21 19.29 10.05
N MET A 88 -8.75 18.18 9.48
CA MET A 88 -7.69 18.16 8.47
C MET A 88 -8.24 18.10 7.05
N ASP A 89 -7.63 18.90 6.15
CA ASP A 89 -7.92 18.88 4.72
C ASP A 89 -7.04 17.89 3.98
N CYS A 90 -5.82 17.67 4.50
CA CYS A 90 -4.84 16.77 3.92
C CYS A 90 -4.15 15.92 5.00
N TYR A 91 -3.72 14.71 4.59
CA TYR A 91 -2.93 13.80 5.43
C TYR A 91 -1.74 13.27 4.63
N ILE A 92 -0.54 13.40 5.18
CA ILE A 92 0.70 12.87 4.60
C ILE A 92 1.37 11.99 5.65
N ALA A 93 1.48 10.68 5.38
CA ALA A 93 2.22 9.79 6.26
C ALA A 93 3.47 9.23 5.62
N VAL A 94 4.58 9.27 6.39
CA VAL A 94 5.83 8.62 6.03
C VAL A 94 6.15 7.56 7.08
N ARG A 95 6.24 6.31 6.64
CA ARG A 95 6.36 5.14 7.53
C ARG A 95 7.69 4.44 7.32
N GLY A 96 8.61 4.62 8.25
CA GLY A 96 9.78 3.76 8.40
C GLY A 96 9.47 2.49 9.20
N SER A 97 10.46 1.63 9.30
CA SER A 97 10.47 0.50 10.23
C SER A 97 11.91 0.09 10.46
N HIS A 98 12.35 0.09 11.69
CA HIS A 98 13.69 -0.39 12.06
C HIS A 98 13.75 -1.91 12.07
N ASN A 99 12.63 -2.56 12.42
CA ASN A 99 12.44 -4.01 12.41
C ASN A 99 11.05 -4.35 11.88
N ILE A 100 10.97 -5.06 10.75
CA ILE A 100 9.70 -5.41 10.09
C ILE A 100 8.82 -6.37 10.90
N THR A 101 9.43 -7.09 11.83
CA THR A 101 8.75 -8.06 12.70
C THR A 101 8.52 -7.53 14.12
N GLU A 102 8.67 -6.21 14.34
CA GLU A 102 8.61 -5.60 15.67
C GLU A 102 7.32 -5.93 16.45
N ASN A 103 6.21 -6.07 15.74
CA ASN A 103 4.91 -6.38 16.32
C ASN A 103 4.51 -7.87 16.26
N SER A 104 5.45 -8.77 15.90
CA SER A 104 5.11 -10.20 15.67
C SER A 104 4.64 -10.95 16.92
N ASP A 105 5.04 -10.49 18.10
CA ASP A 105 4.68 -11.06 19.40
C ASP A 105 3.56 -10.29 20.13
N VAL A 106 3.00 -9.26 19.51
CA VAL A 106 1.81 -8.57 20.03
C VAL A 106 0.61 -9.52 19.99
N PRO A 107 -0.11 -9.73 21.12
CA PRO A 107 -1.25 -10.64 21.14
C PRO A 107 -2.30 -10.26 20.10
N ALA A 108 -2.77 -11.24 19.31
CA ALA A 108 -3.73 -11.01 18.23
C ALA A 108 -5.00 -10.29 18.72
N LYS A 109 -5.48 -10.59 19.93
CA LYS A 109 -6.63 -9.92 20.55
C LYS A 109 -6.39 -8.41 20.70
N GLN A 110 -5.19 -8.01 21.15
CA GLN A 110 -4.83 -6.60 21.31
C GLN A 110 -4.77 -5.90 19.94
N MET A 111 -4.13 -6.54 18.96
CA MET A 111 -4.04 -5.99 17.60
C MET A 111 -5.43 -5.79 16.98
N GLN A 112 -6.32 -6.77 17.11
CA GLN A 112 -7.71 -6.67 16.62
C GLN A 112 -8.50 -5.55 17.32
N MET A 113 -8.37 -5.42 18.66
CA MET A 113 -8.99 -4.35 19.42
C MET A 113 -8.51 -2.98 18.93
N VAL A 114 -7.21 -2.77 18.79
CA VAL A 114 -6.62 -1.51 18.31
C VAL A 114 -7.12 -1.18 16.92
N MET A 115 -7.10 -2.15 16.00
CA MET A 115 -7.59 -1.96 14.63
C MET A 115 -9.09 -1.58 14.61
N ALA A 116 -9.90 -2.23 15.43
CA ALA A 116 -11.33 -1.92 15.51
C ALA A 116 -11.58 -0.51 16.05
N LYS A 117 -10.88 -0.11 17.12
CA LYS A 117 -11.00 1.24 17.72
C LYS A 117 -10.52 2.34 16.78
N MET A 118 -9.45 2.09 16.01
CA MET A 118 -8.89 3.06 15.06
C MET A 118 -9.63 3.11 13.70
N ARG A 119 -10.55 2.22 13.43
CA ARG A 119 -11.29 2.17 12.15
C ARG A 119 -12.02 3.48 11.81
N PRO A 120 -12.73 4.17 12.73
CA PRO A 120 -13.38 5.44 12.42
C PRO A 120 -12.39 6.53 11.95
N PHE A 121 -11.22 6.64 12.59
CA PHE A 121 -10.14 7.52 12.17
C PHE A 121 -9.66 7.18 10.75
N MET A 122 -9.45 5.89 10.46
CA MET A 122 -9.01 5.44 9.14
C MET A 122 -10.05 5.75 8.06
N ASN A 123 -11.34 5.54 8.36
CA ASN A 123 -12.43 5.85 7.44
C ASN A 123 -12.52 7.37 7.17
N GLU A 124 -12.39 8.21 8.20
CA GLU A 124 -12.38 9.66 8.04
C GLU A 124 -11.24 10.12 7.13
N ARG A 125 -10.01 9.62 7.40
CA ARG A 125 -8.85 9.91 6.56
C ARG A 125 -9.07 9.54 5.10
N VAL A 126 -9.55 8.32 4.83
CA VAL A 126 -9.67 7.79 3.47
C VAL A 126 -10.77 8.49 2.68
N ASN A 127 -11.91 8.77 3.32
CA ASN A 127 -13.09 9.25 2.62
C ASN A 127 -13.19 10.78 2.56
N ASN A 128 -12.62 11.50 3.53
CA ASN A 128 -12.87 12.92 3.71
C ASN A 128 -11.62 13.79 3.61
N THR A 129 -10.42 13.21 3.45
CA THR A 129 -9.19 13.99 3.25
C THR A 129 -8.50 13.65 1.93
N ARG A 130 -7.66 14.57 1.45
CA ARG A 130 -6.68 14.27 0.40
C ARG A 130 -5.44 13.67 1.09
N TRP A 131 -5.20 12.38 0.89
CA TRP A 131 -4.15 11.70 1.63
C TRP A 131 -3.11 11.05 0.73
N CYS A 132 -1.87 11.01 1.21
CA CYS A 132 -0.80 10.24 0.59
C CYS A 132 0.05 9.55 1.66
N VAL A 133 0.34 8.27 1.44
CA VAL A 133 1.17 7.45 2.35
C VAL A 133 2.32 6.84 1.57
N LEU A 134 3.52 6.87 2.15
CA LEU A 134 4.68 6.18 1.59
C LEU A 134 5.51 5.49 2.68
N ARG A 135 6.29 4.49 2.26
CA ARG A 135 7.33 3.88 3.08
C ARG A 135 8.61 4.70 2.98
N TRP A 136 9.38 4.77 4.08
CA TRP A 136 10.72 5.36 4.09
C TRP A 136 11.77 4.27 3.91
N PRO A 137 12.83 4.48 3.11
CA PRO A 137 13.87 3.47 2.88
C PRO A 137 14.73 3.29 4.14
N THR A 138 14.44 2.25 4.90
CA THR A 138 15.20 1.87 6.09
C THR A 138 16.18 0.75 5.78
N SER A 139 17.17 0.54 6.66
CA SER A 139 18.09 -0.59 6.55
C SER A 139 17.37 -1.94 6.57
N SER A 140 16.27 -2.05 7.32
CA SER A 140 15.46 -3.29 7.36
C SER A 140 14.81 -3.59 6.00
N MET A 141 14.33 -2.55 5.29
CA MET A 141 13.81 -2.71 3.93
C MET A 141 14.90 -3.04 2.92
N ALA A 142 16.08 -2.43 3.05
CA ALA A 142 17.24 -2.77 2.21
C ALA A 142 17.67 -4.23 2.38
N GLN A 143 17.67 -4.74 3.62
CA GLN A 143 17.95 -6.16 3.93
C GLN A 143 16.91 -7.08 3.27
N GLN A 144 15.62 -6.76 3.35
CA GLN A 144 14.57 -7.53 2.68
C GLN A 144 14.75 -7.55 1.16
N ALA A 145 15.18 -6.44 0.57
CA ALA A 145 15.45 -6.33 -0.85
C ALA A 145 16.78 -6.97 -1.27
N GLY A 146 17.59 -7.50 -0.35
CA GLY A 146 18.93 -8.03 -0.62
C GLY A 146 19.90 -6.97 -1.13
N MET A 147 19.72 -5.71 -0.74
CA MET A 147 20.50 -4.56 -1.20
C MET A 147 21.27 -3.90 -0.03
N SER A 148 22.36 -3.19 -0.36
CA SER A 148 22.95 -2.26 0.60
C SER A 148 22.02 -1.06 0.83
N THR A 149 22.08 -0.46 2.03
CA THR A 149 21.24 0.71 2.36
C THR A 149 21.37 1.85 1.34
N PRO A 150 22.60 2.29 0.92
CA PRO A 150 22.72 3.35 -0.08
C PRO A 150 22.11 2.97 -1.45
N ALA A 151 22.31 1.72 -1.90
CA ALA A 151 21.75 1.25 -3.16
C ALA A 151 20.22 1.21 -3.13
N PHE A 152 19.64 0.83 -1.99
CA PHE A 152 18.19 0.83 -1.81
C PHE A 152 17.61 2.25 -1.72
N GLU A 153 18.28 3.19 -1.05
CA GLU A 153 17.91 4.60 -1.03
C GLU A 153 17.92 5.21 -2.43
N ASP A 154 18.95 4.94 -3.22
CA ASP A 154 19.03 5.40 -4.61
C ASP A 154 17.90 4.82 -5.48
N PHE A 155 17.60 3.53 -5.32
CA PHE A 155 16.46 2.91 -5.97
C PHE A 155 15.14 3.55 -5.54
N PHE A 156 14.94 3.74 -4.23
CA PHE A 156 13.75 4.35 -3.67
C PHE A 156 13.49 5.75 -4.26
N PHE A 157 14.50 6.63 -4.23
CA PHE A 157 14.33 7.97 -4.79
C PHE A 157 14.11 7.97 -6.29
N LYS A 158 14.73 7.05 -7.05
CA LYS A 158 14.47 6.90 -8.49
C LYS A 158 13.01 6.59 -8.79
N VAL A 159 12.36 5.73 -8.02
CA VAL A 159 10.96 5.35 -8.25
C VAL A 159 9.97 6.34 -7.62
N CYS A 160 10.30 6.90 -6.45
CA CYS A 160 9.41 7.85 -5.78
C CYS A 160 9.39 9.24 -6.41
N LEU A 161 10.47 9.67 -7.05
CA LEU A 161 10.61 10.97 -7.73
C LEU A 161 10.28 10.91 -9.23
N LEU A 162 9.62 9.86 -9.71
CA LEU A 162 9.11 9.81 -11.08
C LEU A 162 8.12 10.95 -11.34
N ASP A 163 8.10 11.44 -12.56
CA ASP A 163 7.04 12.34 -13.02
C ASP A 163 5.75 11.54 -13.25
N TYR A 164 4.97 11.39 -12.19
CA TYR A 164 3.69 10.68 -12.24
C TYR A 164 2.68 11.36 -13.16
N ALA A 165 2.76 12.68 -13.36
CA ALA A 165 1.90 13.36 -14.31
C ALA A 165 2.16 12.91 -15.75
N ALA A 166 3.41 12.65 -16.09
CA ALA A 166 3.78 12.11 -17.41
C ALA A 166 3.31 10.66 -17.64
N LEU A 167 3.01 9.90 -16.58
CA LEU A 167 2.47 8.53 -16.69
C LEU A 167 0.96 8.50 -16.93
N ILE A 168 0.23 9.56 -16.59
CA ILE A 168 -1.24 9.60 -16.66
C ILE A 168 -1.81 9.24 -18.03
N PRO A 169 -1.27 9.69 -19.19
CA PRO A 169 -1.80 9.30 -20.49
C PRO A 169 -1.76 7.80 -20.74
N ALA A 170 -0.64 7.13 -20.40
CA ALA A 170 -0.48 5.68 -20.56
C ALA A 170 -1.41 4.92 -19.62
N MET A 171 -1.50 5.34 -18.36
CA MET A 171 -2.42 4.77 -17.38
C MET A 171 -3.89 4.96 -17.77
N THR A 172 -4.23 6.10 -18.35
CA THR A 172 -5.58 6.35 -18.89
C THR A 172 -5.93 5.42 -20.05
N ALA A 173 -4.95 5.12 -20.92
CA ALA A 173 -5.12 4.14 -21.99
C ALA A 173 -5.33 2.72 -21.44
N LEU A 174 -4.51 2.31 -20.48
CA LEU A 174 -4.65 1.01 -19.80
C LEU A 174 -6.01 0.91 -19.06
N LYS A 175 -6.38 1.94 -18.31
CA LYS A 175 -7.69 2.01 -17.65
C LYS A 175 -8.84 1.84 -18.65
N LYS A 176 -8.82 2.56 -19.80
CA LYS A 176 -9.84 2.43 -20.84
C LYS A 176 -9.91 1.03 -21.43
N LEU A 177 -8.76 0.34 -21.57
CA LEU A 177 -8.71 -1.04 -22.00
C LEU A 177 -9.36 -1.95 -20.95
N MET A 178 -8.97 -1.84 -19.68
CA MET A 178 -9.55 -2.61 -18.58
C MET A 178 -11.06 -2.38 -18.43
N ASP A 179 -11.53 -1.13 -18.56
CA ASP A 179 -12.95 -0.77 -18.48
C ASP A 179 -13.82 -1.43 -19.58
N LYS A 180 -13.21 -1.79 -20.72
CA LYS A 180 -13.87 -2.48 -21.84
C LYS A 180 -13.72 -4.00 -21.76
N THR A 181 -12.75 -4.48 -20.98
CA THR A 181 -12.44 -5.90 -20.86
C THR A 181 -13.56 -6.61 -20.09
N LYS A 182 -14.09 -7.68 -20.66
CA LYS A 182 -15.10 -8.51 -20.01
C LYS A 182 -14.47 -9.72 -19.32
N GLU A 183 -13.42 -10.29 -19.92
CA GLU A 183 -12.75 -11.49 -19.45
C GLU A 183 -11.25 -11.30 -19.43
N VAL A 184 -10.61 -11.85 -18.43
CA VAL A 184 -9.15 -11.90 -18.28
C VAL A 184 -8.71 -13.34 -18.20
N HIS A 185 -7.67 -13.68 -18.93
CA HIS A 185 -7.02 -14.98 -18.87
C HIS A 185 -5.53 -14.79 -18.61
N ILE A 186 -5.05 -15.27 -17.47
CA ILE A 186 -3.64 -15.23 -17.07
C ILE A 186 -3.04 -16.62 -17.25
N THR A 187 -1.99 -16.70 -18.06
CA THR A 187 -1.25 -17.95 -18.31
C THR A 187 0.22 -17.79 -17.98
N GLY A 188 0.83 -18.84 -17.44
CA GLY A 188 2.25 -18.88 -17.10
C GLY A 188 2.64 -20.24 -16.50
N PRO A 189 3.89 -20.43 -16.08
CA PRO A 189 4.29 -21.67 -15.43
C PRO A 189 3.45 -21.96 -14.19
N GLY A 190 2.68 -23.05 -14.20
CA GLY A 190 1.78 -23.43 -13.11
C GLY A 190 0.56 -22.52 -12.93
N THR A 191 0.27 -21.63 -13.89
CA THR A 191 -0.83 -20.68 -13.85
C THR A 191 -1.70 -20.80 -15.11
N ASP A 192 -3.00 -20.98 -14.89
CA ASP A 192 -4.07 -20.88 -15.88
C ASP A 192 -5.31 -20.41 -15.13
N LEU A 193 -5.52 -19.08 -15.09
CA LEU A 193 -6.55 -18.42 -14.30
C LEU A 193 -7.41 -17.55 -15.19
N LYS A 194 -8.73 -17.71 -15.08
CA LYS A 194 -9.73 -16.93 -15.83
C LYS A 194 -10.68 -16.24 -14.87
N PHE A 195 -11.10 -15.03 -15.22
CA PHE A 195 -12.13 -14.30 -14.48
C PHE A 195 -12.76 -13.18 -15.30
N SER A 196 -13.89 -12.68 -14.84
CA SER A 196 -14.61 -11.59 -15.46
C SER A 196 -14.30 -10.25 -14.77
N LEU A 197 -14.24 -9.16 -15.57
CA LEU A 197 -14.27 -7.76 -15.10
C LEU A 197 -15.58 -7.07 -15.48
N LYS A 198 -16.57 -7.81 -15.97
CA LYS A 198 -17.82 -7.24 -16.51
C LYS A 198 -18.54 -6.36 -15.48
N GLY A 199 -18.77 -5.10 -15.84
CA GLY A 199 -19.49 -4.14 -14.99
C GLY A 199 -18.62 -3.43 -13.95
N LEU A 200 -17.36 -3.83 -13.77
CA LEU A 200 -16.43 -3.22 -12.85
C LEU A 200 -15.54 -2.20 -13.58
N LYS A 201 -15.20 -1.12 -12.90
CA LYS A 201 -14.36 -0.05 -13.43
C LYS A 201 -12.95 -0.16 -12.89
N ALA A 202 -11.97 0.09 -13.74
CA ALA A 202 -10.58 0.20 -13.32
C ALA A 202 -10.31 1.59 -12.71
N ILE A 203 -9.36 1.63 -11.79
CA ILE A 203 -8.85 2.85 -11.16
C ILE A 203 -7.39 2.99 -11.57
N ALA A 204 -7.01 4.17 -12.03
CA ALA A 204 -5.62 4.50 -12.36
C ALA A 204 -4.98 5.21 -11.16
N CYS A 205 -3.86 4.64 -10.67
CA CYS A 205 -3.13 5.10 -9.49
C CYS A 205 -1.85 5.83 -9.89
N GLY A 206 -1.92 7.15 -9.95
CA GLY A 206 -0.84 8.01 -10.42
C GLY A 206 -0.20 8.85 -9.33
N GLY A 207 0.18 8.28 -8.20
CA GLY A 207 0.89 8.98 -7.12
C GLY A 207 0.03 9.93 -6.28
N LYS A 208 -1.30 9.72 -6.24
CA LYS A 208 -2.21 10.56 -5.45
C LYS A 208 -2.38 10.06 -4.03
N HIS A 209 -2.44 8.75 -3.83
CA HIS A 209 -2.66 8.13 -2.53
C HIS A 209 -1.43 7.41 -1.99
N ASN A 210 -0.63 6.84 -2.87
CA ASN A 210 0.59 6.13 -2.52
C ASN A 210 1.77 6.62 -3.36
N ILE A 211 2.98 6.56 -2.79
CA ILE A 211 4.26 6.76 -3.48
C ILE A 211 5.21 5.64 -2.99
N PRO A 212 5.85 4.86 -3.88
CA PRO A 212 5.69 4.86 -5.34
C PRO A 212 4.32 4.35 -5.78
N ASP A 213 3.98 4.60 -7.06
CA ASP A 213 2.70 4.28 -7.65
C ASP A 213 2.88 3.97 -9.15
N GLY A 214 1.81 3.77 -9.92
CA GLY A 214 1.89 3.56 -11.36
C GLY A 214 1.12 2.33 -11.84
N GLU A 215 0.05 1.96 -11.16
CA GLU A 215 -0.80 0.82 -11.53
C GLU A 215 -2.21 1.24 -11.94
N CYS A 216 -2.87 0.36 -12.67
CA CYS A 216 -4.31 0.37 -12.85
C CYS A 216 -4.88 -0.90 -12.22
N PHE A 217 -5.85 -0.77 -11.34
CA PHE A 217 -6.46 -1.91 -10.68
C PHE A 217 -7.98 -1.96 -10.84
N SER A 218 -8.53 -3.14 -10.70
CA SER A 218 -9.95 -3.44 -10.61
C SER A 218 -10.12 -4.66 -9.70
N ALA A 219 -11.32 -5.17 -9.56
CA ALA A 219 -11.57 -6.44 -8.88
C ALA A 219 -12.19 -7.45 -9.86
N PRO A 220 -11.91 -8.74 -9.76
CA PRO A 220 -12.69 -9.76 -10.45
C PRO A 220 -14.15 -9.77 -9.97
N VAL A 221 -15.08 -10.09 -10.85
CA VAL A 221 -16.44 -10.46 -10.42
C VAL A 221 -16.34 -11.65 -9.47
N LYS A 222 -16.92 -11.54 -8.27
CA LYS A 222 -16.64 -12.40 -7.12
C LYS A 222 -16.68 -13.89 -7.41
N ASP A 223 -17.67 -14.36 -8.16
CA ASP A 223 -17.94 -15.76 -8.46
C ASP A 223 -17.38 -16.23 -9.82
N SER A 224 -16.64 -15.38 -10.51
CA SER A 224 -16.17 -15.64 -11.88
C SER A 224 -14.78 -16.24 -11.98
N VAL A 225 -14.06 -16.34 -10.86
CA VAL A 225 -12.66 -16.79 -10.89
C VAL A 225 -12.60 -18.31 -10.97
N GLU A 226 -11.95 -18.84 -12.02
CA GLU A 226 -11.76 -20.27 -12.27
C GLU A 226 -10.31 -20.56 -12.64
N GLY A 227 -9.80 -21.70 -12.19
CA GLY A 227 -8.49 -22.20 -12.55
C GLY A 227 -7.46 -22.11 -11.45
N VAL A 228 -6.19 -21.91 -11.81
CA VAL A 228 -5.07 -22.01 -10.87
C VAL A 228 -4.09 -20.86 -11.08
N ILE A 229 -3.55 -20.33 -9.97
CA ILE A 229 -2.42 -19.40 -9.99
C ILE A 229 -1.30 -19.91 -9.10
N SER A 230 -0.06 -19.78 -9.58
CA SER A 230 1.16 -20.11 -8.85
C SER A 230 2.05 -18.87 -8.75
N TYR A 231 2.48 -18.54 -7.55
CA TYR A 231 3.37 -17.41 -7.29
C TYR A 231 4.79 -17.90 -7.10
N ASN A 232 5.74 -17.27 -7.80
CA ASN A 232 7.17 -17.54 -7.70
C ASN A 232 7.93 -16.51 -6.86
N ALA A 233 7.24 -15.49 -6.35
CA ALA A 233 7.81 -14.49 -5.45
C ALA A 233 7.52 -14.86 -3.99
N PRO A 234 8.54 -14.83 -3.11
CA PRO A 234 8.33 -15.00 -1.68
C PRO A 234 7.59 -13.79 -1.11
N THR A 235 6.81 -14.00 -0.06
CA THR A 235 6.11 -12.95 0.67
C THR A 235 6.16 -13.20 2.18
N ILE A 236 5.95 -12.13 2.95
CA ILE A 236 5.75 -12.22 4.40
C ILE A 236 4.37 -11.68 4.72
N TYR A 237 3.56 -12.47 5.39
CA TYR A 237 2.24 -12.06 5.85
C TYR A 237 2.05 -12.42 7.32
N GLN A 238 1.67 -11.45 8.15
CA GLN A 238 1.55 -11.60 9.62
C GLN A 238 2.80 -12.20 10.27
N GLY A 239 4.00 -11.80 9.81
CA GLY A 239 5.27 -12.29 10.32
C GLY A 239 5.68 -13.70 9.84
N ILE A 240 4.86 -14.37 9.02
CA ILE A 240 5.14 -15.69 8.45
C ILE A 240 5.61 -15.54 7.01
N ALA A 241 6.76 -16.15 6.69
CA ALA A 241 7.28 -16.20 5.33
C ALA A 241 6.59 -17.31 4.52
N PHE A 242 6.10 -16.95 3.34
CA PHE A 242 5.52 -17.89 2.38
C PHE A 242 6.29 -17.85 1.07
N ASP A 243 6.49 -19.03 0.47
CA ASP A 243 6.95 -19.23 -0.89
C ASP A 243 6.18 -20.35 -1.59
N ASN A 244 6.35 -20.45 -2.91
CA ASN A 244 5.69 -21.48 -3.72
C ASN A 244 4.18 -21.54 -3.48
N VAL A 245 3.55 -20.38 -3.28
CA VAL A 245 2.09 -20.30 -3.05
C VAL A 245 1.36 -20.68 -4.33
N LYS A 246 0.46 -21.66 -4.21
CA LYS A 246 -0.42 -22.08 -5.31
C LYS A 246 -1.86 -22.13 -4.83
N LEU A 247 -2.75 -21.47 -5.58
CA LEU A 247 -4.16 -21.33 -5.26
C LEU A 247 -5.00 -21.89 -6.41
N GLU A 248 -5.95 -22.78 -6.10
CA GLU A 248 -6.92 -23.32 -7.05
C GLU A 248 -8.30 -22.72 -6.77
N PHE A 249 -8.95 -22.20 -7.79
CA PHE A 249 -10.23 -21.49 -7.69
C PHE A 249 -11.34 -22.28 -8.38
N SER A 250 -12.52 -22.26 -7.77
CA SER A 250 -13.76 -22.66 -8.40
C SER A 250 -14.90 -21.77 -7.92
N GLN A 251 -15.69 -21.26 -8.85
CA GLN A 251 -16.78 -20.32 -8.60
C GLN A 251 -16.32 -19.12 -7.72
N GLY A 252 -15.16 -18.57 -8.05
CA GLY A 252 -14.57 -17.43 -7.37
C GLY A 252 -13.84 -17.74 -6.07
N LYS A 253 -14.08 -18.90 -5.45
CA LYS A 253 -13.54 -19.27 -4.14
C LYS A 253 -12.27 -20.10 -4.26
N ILE A 254 -11.27 -19.83 -3.42
CA ILE A 254 -10.09 -20.71 -3.26
C ILE A 254 -10.55 -22.02 -2.63
N VAL A 255 -10.53 -23.09 -3.43
CA VAL A 255 -10.90 -24.45 -2.99
C VAL A 255 -9.70 -25.24 -2.50
N LYS A 256 -8.49 -24.85 -2.93
CA LYS A 256 -7.25 -25.45 -2.46
C LYS A 256 -6.13 -24.42 -2.44
N ALA A 257 -5.38 -24.38 -1.35
CA ALA A 257 -4.21 -23.53 -1.18
C ALA A 257 -3.04 -24.36 -0.65
N THR A 258 -1.88 -24.22 -1.28
CA THR A 258 -0.63 -24.86 -0.85
C THR A 258 0.50 -23.82 -0.86
N ALA A 259 1.48 -23.99 0.05
CA ALA A 259 2.68 -23.17 0.17
C ALA A 259 3.75 -24.00 0.91
N ASN A 260 4.93 -23.44 1.14
CA ASN A 260 5.91 -23.98 2.08
C ASN A 260 5.32 -24.23 3.48
N ASN A 261 4.36 -23.39 3.91
CA ASN A 261 3.57 -23.58 5.14
C ASN A 261 2.07 -23.60 4.81
N THR A 262 1.59 -24.76 4.34
CA THR A 262 0.21 -24.96 3.90
C THR A 262 -0.81 -24.80 5.03
N GLU A 263 -0.48 -25.16 6.26
CA GLU A 263 -1.38 -25.00 7.41
C GLU A 263 -1.60 -23.52 7.73
N ALA A 264 -0.52 -22.75 7.82
CA ALA A 264 -0.60 -21.34 8.13
C ALA A 264 -1.36 -20.54 7.06
N ILE A 265 -1.11 -20.80 5.76
CA ILE A 265 -1.82 -20.08 4.70
C ILE A 265 -3.33 -20.39 4.72
N ASN A 266 -3.73 -21.63 5.00
CA ASN A 266 -5.15 -21.96 5.10
C ASN A 266 -5.82 -21.31 6.32
N LYS A 267 -5.14 -21.21 7.48
CA LYS A 267 -5.66 -20.46 8.63
C LYS A 267 -5.90 -18.98 8.30
N ILE A 268 -5.01 -18.37 7.51
CA ILE A 268 -5.18 -16.98 7.05
C ILE A 268 -6.38 -16.87 6.11
N LEU A 269 -6.50 -17.78 5.14
CA LEU A 269 -7.60 -17.79 4.17
C LEU A 269 -8.95 -18.14 4.80
N ASP A 270 -8.98 -18.70 6.00
CA ASP A 270 -10.20 -19.03 6.76
C ASP A 270 -10.52 -17.98 7.84
N SER A 271 -9.84 -16.84 7.85
CA SER A 271 -10.02 -15.80 8.88
C SER A 271 -11.39 -15.12 8.82
N ASP A 272 -12.00 -15.05 7.63
CA ASP A 272 -13.35 -14.54 7.42
C ASP A 272 -13.97 -15.09 6.12
N GLU A 273 -15.26 -14.81 5.89
CA GLU A 273 -16.00 -15.30 4.71
C GLU A 273 -15.47 -14.75 3.37
N GLY A 274 -14.78 -13.61 3.38
CA GLY A 274 -14.22 -12.94 2.20
C GLY A 274 -12.80 -13.38 1.86
N ALA A 275 -12.04 -13.90 2.83
CA ALA A 275 -10.61 -14.15 2.70
C ALA A 275 -10.22 -15.17 1.61
N ARG A 276 -11.15 -16.01 1.17
CA ARG A 276 -10.94 -16.98 0.07
C ARG A 276 -11.30 -16.45 -1.31
N TYR A 277 -11.55 -15.14 -1.46
CA TYR A 277 -11.87 -14.51 -2.76
C TYR A 277 -10.79 -13.52 -3.16
N ILE A 278 -10.59 -13.34 -4.47
CA ILE A 278 -9.66 -12.32 -4.98
C ILE A 278 -10.28 -10.93 -4.78
N GLY A 279 -9.60 -10.07 -4.04
CA GLY A 279 -10.02 -8.70 -3.80
C GLY A 279 -9.58 -7.72 -4.88
N GLU A 280 -8.47 -8.02 -5.58
CA GLU A 280 -7.87 -7.08 -6.51
C GLU A 280 -7.16 -7.78 -7.67
N PHE A 281 -7.28 -7.17 -8.85
CA PHE A 281 -6.49 -7.45 -10.04
C PHE A 281 -5.86 -6.14 -10.51
N ALA A 282 -4.53 -6.07 -10.49
CA ALA A 282 -3.78 -4.90 -10.89
C ALA A 282 -2.86 -5.16 -12.08
N ARG A 283 -2.61 -4.11 -12.87
CA ARG A 283 -1.60 -4.07 -13.92
C ARG A 283 -0.79 -2.80 -13.78
N SER A 284 0.52 -2.92 -13.86
CA SER A 284 1.44 -1.79 -13.87
C SER A 284 2.14 -1.65 -15.23
N GLU A 285 2.64 -0.46 -15.55
CA GLU A 285 3.48 -0.24 -16.72
C GLU A 285 4.91 -0.71 -16.45
N GLU A 286 5.16 -2.00 -16.51
CA GLU A 286 6.49 -2.60 -16.29
C GLU A 286 7.47 -2.42 -17.45
N ARG A 287 7.20 -1.60 -18.43
CA ARG A 287 8.05 -1.45 -19.63
C ARG A 287 9.47 -0.93 -19.38
N ARG A 288 9.80 -0.52 -18.15
CA ARG A 288 11.11 0.10 -17.85
C ARG A 288 12.03 -0.69 -16.93
N VAL A 289 11.64 -1.85 -16.43
CA VAL A 289 12.49 -2.68 -15.58
C VAL A 289 12.67 -4.05 -16.22
N GLY A 290 13.77 -4.25 -16.91
CA GLY A 290 14.27 -5.57 -17.35
C GLY A 290 13.71 -6.08 -18.68
N LYS A 291 14.64 -6.47 -19.57
CA LYS A 291 14.36 -7.08 -20.88
C LYS A 291 13.86 -8.54 -20.84
N GLU A 292 13.32 -9.02 -19.75
CA GLU A 292 12.90 -10.42 -19.60
C GLU A 292 11.47 -10.53 -19.09
N GLY A 293 10.54 -10.60 -20.00
CA GLY A 293 9.13 -10.83 -19.74
C GLY A 293 8.27 -10.55 -20.96
N ARG A 294 8.47 -11.33 -22.05
CA ARG A 294 7.55 -11.28 -23.20
C ARG A 294 6.23 -11.96 -22.82
N SER A 295 5.28 -11.23 -22.26
CA SER A 295 3.88 -11.62 -22.41
C SER A 295 3.40 -11.09 -23.77
N ARG A 296 3.23 -11.98 -24.74
CA ARG A 296 2.56 -11.66 -26.00
C ARG A 296 1.09 -11.41 -25.70
N TRP A 297 0.67 -10.17 -25.79
CA TRP A 297 -0.73 -9.84 -26.03
C TRP A 297 -1.01 -10.03 -27.52
N SER A 298 -1.89 -10.94 -27.86
CA SER A 298 -2.51 -11.00 -29.17
C SER A 298 -3.79 -10.18 -29.13
N PRO A 299 -4.00 -9.22 -30.07
CA PRO A 299 -5.22 -8.41 -30.09
C PRO A 299 -6.43 -9.12 -30.73
N ASP A 300 -6.30 -10.37 -31.10
CA ASP A 300 -7.37 -11.11 -31.79
C ASP A 300 -8.02 -12.11 -30.85
N HIS A 301 -9.15 -11.75 -30.31
CA HIS A 301 -10.45 -12.43 -30.24
C HIS A 301 -11.42 -11.64 -29.34
#